data_8399e7c556189d950d41d289df2f133a
#
_entry.id   8399e7c556189d950d41d289df2f133a
#
_cell.length_a   1.000
_cell.length_b   1.000
_cell.length_c   1.000
_cell.angle_alpha   90.00
_cell.angle_beta   90.00
_cell.angle_gamma   90.00
#
_symmetry.space_group_name_H-M   'P 1'
#
loop_
_entity.id
_entity.type
_entity.pdbx_description
1 polymer ?
#
loop_
_entity_poly.entity_id
_entity_poly.type
_entity_poly.pdbx_seq_one_letter_code
_entity_poly.pdbx_strand_id
1 'polypeptide(L)'
;MEQDKPFNHRPSSSAREARLVAASADEAMVGLGLRMHRFAPGDCLGDVPRLRREVYFHERGQFGDRSKRVTDGLDACGTTLAVEKGTQAIATLRLHDFAPLAVQVEYGSLFQIDAFARSWPLAQVAVGTRFAVQADQRSKPVVDRLMEEAYRWAQESRIQFCLLACEPFLHDVFEHYGFREYLPPAILPGGVDLLRMVLVIEDEPFLSECGSPLHRLIRDPARALPAKAWLTRSFNALS
;
A
#
# COMPACT_ATOMS: atom_id res chain seq x y z
N MET A 1 -4.44 -47.46 25.19
CA MET A 1 -4.37 -47.28 23.72
C MET A 1 -5.48 -46.28 23.36
N GLU A 2 -5.18 -45.01 23.53
CA GLU A 2 -6.12 -43.90 23.40
C GLU A 2 -5.90 -43.27 22.02
N GLN A 3 -6.96 -43.30 21.19
CA GLN A 3 -6.90 -42.85 19.79
C GLN A 3 -7.03 -41.34 19.76
N ASP A 4 -5.99 -40.65 19.31
CA ASP A 4 -6.00 -39.23 18.94
C ASP A 4 -6.97 -38.98 17.80
N LYS A 5 -8.03 -38.22 18.07
CA LYS A 5 -8.92 -37.68 17.05
C LYS A 5 -8.29 -36.42 16.46
N PRO A 6 -8.21 -36.29 15.13
CA PRO A 6 -7.73 -35.05 14.49
C PRO A 6 -8.68 -33.89 14.77
N PHE A 7 -8.13 -32.80 15.29
CA PHE A 7 -8.81 -31.51 15.48
C PHE A 7 -9.14 -30.88 14.11
N ASN A 8 -10.40 -30.96 13.76
CA ASN A 8 -10.93 -30.38 12.52
C ASN A 8 -11.17 -28.87 12.74
N HIS A 9 -10.17 -28.02 12.45
CA HIS A 9 -10.33 -26.55 12.47
C HIS A 9 -11.28 -26.11 11.33
N ARG A 10 -12.56 -25.93 11.64
CA ARG A 10 -13.45 -25.18 10.76
C ARG A 10 -13.01 -23.71 10.76
N PRO A 11 -12.78 -23.09 9.59
CA PRO A 11 -12.47 -21.66 9.52
C PRO A 11 -13.63 -20.87 10.13
N SER A 12 -13.30 -19.79 10.86
CA SER A 12 -14.28 -18.89 11.49
C SER A 12 -15.21 -18.28 10.43
N SER A 13 -16.43 -17.91 10.82
CA SER A 13 -17.44 -17.28 9.95
C SER A 13 -16.86 -16.08 9.18
N SER A 14 -16.08 -15.25 9.86
CA SER A 14 -15.35 -14.09 9.30
C SER A 14 -14.39 -14.45 8.17
N ALA A 15 -13.66 -15.55 8.28
CA ALA A 15 -12.74 -16.00 7.22
C ALA A 15 -13.50 -16.54 5.97
N ARG A 16 -14.69 -17.06 6.17
CA ARG A 16 -15.57 -17.49 5.08
C ARG A 16 -16.21 -16.31 4.33
N GLU A 17 -16.66 -15.31 5.06
CA GLU A 17 -17.20 -14.06 4.49
C GLU A 17 -16.14 -13.29 3.73
N ALA A 18 -14.92 -13.16 4.28
CA ALA A 18 -13.80 -12.53 3.59
C ALA A 18 -13.42 -13.24 2.28
N ARG A 19 -13.50 -14.59 2.23
CA ARG A 19 -13.28 -15.35 0.99
C ARG A 19 -14.37 -15.17 -0.04
N LEU A 20 -15.65 -15.11 0.38
CA LEU A 20 -16.78 -14.86 -0.50
C LEU A 20 -16.73 -13.46 -1.12
N VAL A 21 -16.38 -12.45 -0.32
CA VAL A 21 -16.23 -11.06 -0.80
C VAL A 21 -15.02 -10.93 -1.75
N ALA A 22 -13.90 -11.60 -1.46
CA ALA A 22 -12.76 -11.64 -2.36
C ALA A 22 -13.10 -12.32 -3.70
N ALA A 23 -13.83 -13.42 -3.67
CA ALA A 23 -14.28 -14.11 -4.88
C ALA A 23 -15.23 -13.25 -5.73
N SER A 24 -16.14 -12.50 -5.10
CA SER A 24 -17.03 -11.58 -5.82
C SER A 24 -16.30 -10.39 -6.45
N ALA A 25 -15.24 -9.89 -5.81
CA ALA A 25 -14.39 -8.83 -6.35
C ALA A 25 -13.55 -9.34 -7.55
N ASP A 26 -13.03 -10.55 -7.47
CA ASP A 26 -12.31 -11.19 -8.57
C ASP A 26 -13.23 -11.49 -9.77
N GLU A 27 -14.47 -11.94 -9.53
CA GLU A 27 -15.48 -12.14 -10.57
C GLU A 27 -15.87 -10.82 -11.25
N ALA A 28 -16.04 -9.73 -10.50
CA ALA A 28 -16.29 -8.40 -11.07
C ALA A 28 -15.12 -7.91 -11.92
N MET A 29 -13.89 -8.16 -11.52
CA MET A 29 -12.69 -7.83 -12.30
C MET A 29 -12.64 -8.63 -13.61
N VAL A 30 -12.92 -9.94 -13.54
CA VAL A 30 -12.96 -10.81 -14.73
C VAL A 30 -14.06 -10.35 -15.69
N GLY A 31 -15.23 -9.95 -15.19
CA GLY A 31 -16.32 -9.40 -16.00
C GLY A 31 -15.94 -8.09 -16.70
N LEU A 32 -15.01 -7.31 -16.15
CA LEU A 32 -14.46 -6.09 -16.75
C LEU A 32 -13.21 -6.35 -17.62
N GLY A 33 -12.75 -7.60 -17.75
CA GLY A 33 -11.52 -7.98 -18.43
C GLY A 33 -10.26 -7.47 -17.72
N LEU A 34 -10.35 -7.23 -16.41
CA LEU A 34 -9.24 -6.74 -15.59
C LEU A 34 -8.54 -7.91 -14.89
N ARG A 35 -7.22 -7.77 -14.71
CA ARG A 35 -6.38 -8.73 -14.01
C ARG A 35 -5.48 -8.02 -13.01
N MET A 36 -5.34 -8.57 -11.79
CA MET A 36 -4.33 -8.16 -10.83
C MET A 36 -3.05 -8.94 -11.09
N HIS A 37 -1.93 -8.21 -11.18
CA HIS A 37 -0.60 -8.80 -11.30
C HIS A 37 0.29 -8.33 -10.16
N ARG A 38 1.02 -9.26 -9.54
CA ARG A 38 2.04 -9.00 -8.52
C ARG A 38 3.39 -9.41 -9.08
N PHE A 39 4.23 -8.42 -9.36
CA PHE A 39 5.61 -8.62 -9.78
C PHE A 39 6.50 -8.74 -8.55
N ALA A 40 7.27 -9.82 -8.45
CA ALA A 40 8.28 -9.99 -7.42
C ALA A 40 9.49 -9.06 -7.66
N PRO A 41 10.33 -8.82 -6.63
CA PRO A 41 11.57 -8.08 -6.80
C PRO A 41 12.42 -8.64 -7.94
N GLY A 42 12.80 -7.78 -8.90
CA GLY A 42 13.61 -8.16 -10.05
C GLY A 42 12.85 -8.69 -11.26
N ASP A 43 11.54 -8.90 -11.16
CA ASP A 43 10.73 -9.30 -12.32
C ASP A 43 10.70 -8.21 -13.40
N CYS A 44 10.47 -8.64 -14.65
CA CYS A 44 10.17 -7.73 -15.75
C CYS A 44 8.78 -7.12 -15.53
N LEU A 45 8.71 -5.80 -15.40
CA LEU A 45 7.48 -5.07 -15.05
C LEU A 45 6.47 -4.92 -16.21
N GLY A 46 6.68 -5.59 -17.36
CA GLY A 46 5.77 -5.53 -18.50
C GLY A 46 5.48 -4.10 -18.96
N ASP A 47 4.21 -3.71 -18.97
CA ASP A 47 3.73 -2.42 -19.45
C ASP A 47 3.72 -1.29 -18.36
N VAL A 48 4.05 -1.61 -17.11
CA VAL A 48 4.08 -0.65 -15.99
C VAL A 48 4.94 0.60 -16.28
N PRO A 49 6.13 0.51 -16.91
CA PRO A 49 6.94 1.68 -17.24
C PRO A 49 6.25 2.66 -18.20
N ARG A 50 5.44 2.17 -19.14
CA ARG A 50 4.63 3.02 -20.03
C ARG A 50 3.61 3.80 -19.23
N LEU A 51 2.83 3.11 -18.37
CA LEU A 51 1.83 3.75 -17.52
C LEU A 51 2.45 4.83 -16.61
N ARG A 52 3.56 4.51 -15.93
CA ARG A 52 4.26 5.48 -15.07
C ARG A 52 4.69 6.72 -15.87
N ARG A 53 5.19 6.53 -17.11
CA ARG A 53 5.59 7.64 -17.98
C ARG A 53 4.40 8.51 -18.34
N GLU A 54 3.29 7.90 -18.73
CA GLU A 54 2.07 8.61 -19.08
C GLU A 54 1.58 9.48 -17.92
N VAL A 55 1.41 8.89 -16.73
CA VAL A 55 0.87 9.60 -15.56
C VAL A 55 1.82 10.68 -15.04
N TYR A 56 3.12 10.39 -14.90
CA TYR A 56 4.04 11.34 -14.28
C TYR A 56 4.51 12.44 -15.22
N PHE A 57 4.71 12.16 -16.49
CA PHE A 57 5.28 13.13 -17.43
C PHE A 57 4.23 13.80 -18.30
N HIS A 58 3.24 13.08 -18.78
CA HIS A 58 2.24 13.66 -19.68
C HIS A 58 1.09 14.32 -18.93
N GLU A 59 0.58 13.71 -17.85
CA GLU A 59 -0.57 14.27 -17.15
C GLU A 59 -0.16 15.26 -16.04
N ARG A 60 0.87 14.95 -15.24
CA ARG A 60 1.27 15.79 -14.10
C ARG A 60 2.29 16.87 -14.44
N GLY A 61 2.75 16.93 -15.70
CA GLY A 61 3.70 17.96 -16.13
C GLY A 61 5.02 17.97 -15.34
N GLN A 62 5.40 16.85 -14.73
CA GLN A 62 6.66 16.73 -13.98
C GLN A 62 7.87 16.75 -14.94
N PHE A 63 7.85 17.72 -15.86
CA PHE A 63 8.82 17.87 -16.95
C PHE A 63 10.21 18.33 -16.52
N GLY A 64 10.38 18.72 -15.25
CA GLY A 64 11.61 19.37 -14.80
C GLY A 64 12.84 18.49 -14.80
N ASP A 65 12.68 17.18 -14.67
CA ASP A 65 13.80 16.25 -14.62
C ASP A 65 13.53 15.00 -15.46
N ARG A 66 13.89 15.08 -16.75
CA ARG A 66 13.91 13.93 -17.66
C ARG A 66 14.84 12.80 -17.16
N SER A 67 15.65 13.06 -16.13
CA SER A 67 16.52 12.07 -15.50
C SER A 67 15.77 11.17 -14.51
N LYS A 68 14.58 11.57 -14.03
CA LYS A 68 13.75 10.71 -13.18
C LYS A 68 13.18 9.58 -14.04
N ARG A 69 13.90 8.47 -14.02
CA ARG A 69 13.50 7.25 -14.72
C ARG A 69 12.16 6.77 -14.18
N VAL A 70 11.27 6.34 -15.05
CA VAL A 70 10.01 5.67 -14.69
C VAL A 70 10.25 4.32 -14.01
N THR A 71 11.45 3.78 -14.20
CA THR A 71 12.05 2.64 -13.49
C THR A 71 13.36 3.07 -12.87
N ASP A 72 13.66 2.58 -11.69
CA ASP A 72 14.89 2.85 -10.94
C ASP A 72 15.42 1.58 -10.25
N GLY A 73 16.57 1.67 -9.58
CA GLY A 73 17.18 0.52 -8.89
C GLY A 73 16.31 -0.08 -7.79
N LEU A 74 15.32 0.67 -7.28
CA LEU A 74 14.40 0.18 -6.27
C LEU A 74 13.34 -0.79 -6.83
N ASP A 75 13.08 -0.78 -8.14
CA ASP A 75 12.22 -1.80 -8.75
C ASP A 75 12.81 -3.21 -8.61
N ALA A 76 14.14 -3.32 -8.46
CA ALA A 76 14.82 -4.59 -8.25
C ALA A 76 14.63 -5.17 -6.83
N CYS A 77 14.23 -4.36 -5.84
CA CYS A 77 14.04 -4.81 -4.46
C CYS A 77 12.61 -4.60 -3.93
N GLY A 78 11.70 -4.10 -4.77
CA GLY A 78 10.30 -3.87 -4.41
C GLY A 78 9.34 -4.85 -5.06
N THR A 79 8.20 -5.07 -4.41
CA THR A 79 7.04 -5.71 -5.02
C THR A 79 6.25 -4.66 -5.79
N THR A 80 6.01 -4.87 -7.07
CA THR A 80 5.16 -3.99 -7.88
C THR A 80 3.82 -4.65 -8.13
N LEU A 81 2.74 -3.93 -7.82
CA LEU A 81 1.38 -4.34 -8.13
C LEU A 81 0.91 -3.62 -9.39
N ALA A 82 0.16 -4.30 -10.24
CA ALA A 82 -0.50 -3.69 -11.38
C ALA A 82 -1.90 -4.27 -11.61
N VAL A 83 -2.84 -3.41 -11.96
CA VAL A 83 -4.11 -3.81 -12.58
C VAL A 83 -3.91 -3.70 -14.07
N GLU A 84 -4.20 -4.77 -14.79
CA GLU A 84 -4.05 -4.86 -16.24
C GLU A 84 -5.40 -5.06 -16.92
N LYS A 85 -5.55 -4.43 -18.10
CA LYS A 85 -6.65 -4.66 -19.04
C LYS A 85 -6.07 -5.22 -20.33
N GLY A 86 -6.30 -6.51 -20.59
CA GLY A 86 -5.55 -7.22 -21.61
C GLY A 86 -4.06 -7.30 -21.24
N THR A 87 -3.20 -6.66 -22.03
CA THR A 87 -1.75 -6.56 -21.81
C THR A 87 -1.30 -5.19 -21.32
N GLN A 88 -2.23 -4.26 -21.11
CA GLN A 88 -1.92 -2.89 -20.72
C GLN A 88 -2.08 -2.72 -19.20
N ALA A 89 -1.06 -2.18 -18.54
CA ALA A 89 -1.15 -1.73 -17.17
C ALA A 89 -1.98 -0.43 -17.12
N ILE A 90 -3.04 -0.42 -16.30
CA ILE A 90 -3.93 0.73 -16.09
C ILE A 90 -3.83 1.34 -14.70
N ALA A 91 -3.31 0.59 -13.72
CA ALA A 91 -2.98 1.09 -12.39
C ALA A 91 -1.74 0.36 -11.86
N THR A 92 -0.94 1.03 -11.03
CA THR A 92 0.25 0.45 -10.42
C THR A 92 0.57 1.08 -9.08
N LEU A 93 1.21 0.30 -8.21
CA LEU A 93 1.76 0.72 -6.92
C LEU A 93 3.01 -0.13 -6.65
N ARG A 94 4.08 0.48 -6.14
CA ARG A 94 5.28 -0.23 -5.71
C ARG A 94 5.39 -0.20 -4.19
N LEU A 95 5.69 -1.35 -3.60
CA LEU A 95 5.79 -1.59 -2.17
C LEU A 95 7.19 -2.06 -1.80
N HIS A 96 7.74 -1.52 -0.71
CA HIS A 96 8.98 -1.96 -0.09
C HIS A 96 8.79 -2.07 1.40
N ASP A 97 9.47 -3.00 2.07
CA ASP A 97 9.81 -2.80 3.47
C ASP A 97 11.10 -1.96 3.59
N PHE A 98 11.38 -1.46 4.80
CA PHE A 98 12.57 -0.65 5.07
C PHE A 98 13.81 -1.46 5.46
N ALA A 99 13.80 -2.79 5.38
CA ALA A 99 15.00 -3.59 5.67
C ALA A 99 16.14 -3.34 4.67
N PRO A 100 15.91 -3.21 3.33
CA PRO A 100 16.98 -2.91 2.39
C PRO A 100 17.57 -1.51 2.59
N LEU A 101 18.91 -1.40 2.64
CA LEU A 101 19.61 -0.12 2.81
C LEU A 101 19.25 0.90 1.72
N ALA A 102 19.06 0.46 0.49
CA ALA A 102 18.68 1.35 -0.62
C ALA A 102 17.34 2.06 -0.37
N VAL A 103 16.38 1.40 0.25
CA VAL A 103 15.08 1.98 0.64
C VAL A 103 15.26 2.98 1.78
N GLN A 104 16.10 2.66 2.77
CA GLN A 104 16.41 3.57 3.88
C GLN A 104 17.11 4.84 3.38
N VAL A 105 18.06 4.73 2.47
CA VAL A 105 18.79 5.87 1.89
C VAL A 105 17.83 6.78 1.10
N GLU A 106 16.95 6.20 0.30
CA GLU A 106 16.03 6.97 -0.55
C GLU A 106 14.90 7.63 0.26
N TYR A 107 14.29 6.91 1.19
CA TYR A 107 13.06 7.34 1.85
C TYR A 107 13.19 7.58 3.35
N GLY A 108 14.27 7.16 3.99
CA GLY A 108 14.39 7.16 5.44
C GLY A 108 14.24 8.55 6.07
N SER A 109 14.90 9.57 5.50
CA SER A 109 14.79 10.94 5.98
C SER A 109 13.36 11.51 5.81
N LEU A 110 12.72 11.25 4.67
CA LEU A 110 11.37 11.72 4.39
C LEU A 110 10.37 11.24 5.44
N PHE A 111 10.49 9.98 5.87
CA PHE A 111 9.57 9.34 6.81
C PHE A 111 10.07 9.28 8.25
N GLN A 112 11.23 9.90 8.56
CA GLN A 112 11.85 9.83 9.89
C GLN A 112 12.00 8.38 10.37
N ILE A 113 12.49 7.50 9.49
CA ILE A 113 12.52 6.04 9.72
C ILE A 113 13.31 5.65 10.97
N ASP A 114 14.28 6.48 11.42
CA ASP A 114 15.03 6.27 12.66
C ASP A 114 14.14 6.25 13.91
N ALA A 115 12.99 6.94 13.88
CA ALA A 115 12.03 6.87 14.97
C ALA A 115 11.39 5.48 15.06
N PHE A 116 11.06 4.89 13.93
CA PHE A 116 10.54 3.52 13.83
C PHE A 116 11.62 2.51 14.24
N ALA A 117 12.85 2.63 13.71
CA ALA A 117 13.96 1.70 13.95
C ALA A 117 14.30 1.50 15.43
N ARG A 118 14.02 2.50 16.29
CA ARG A 118 14.22 2.39 17.74
C ARG A 118 13.25 1.45 18.44
N SER A 119 12.12 1.15 17.83
CA SER A 119 11.02 0.43 18.50
C SER A 119 10.48 -0.76 17.68
N TRP A 120 10.74 -0.77 16.37
CA TRP A 120 10.18 -1.73 15.43
C TRP A 120 11.24 -2.28 14.48
N PRO A 121 11.20 -3.59 14.14
CA PRO A 121 11.99 -4.11 13.04
C PRO A 121 11.64 -3.39 11.73
N LEU A 122 12.63 -2.90 11.00
CA LEU A 122 12.39 -2.18 9.74
C LEU A 122 11.71 -3.05 8.66
N ALA A 123 11.81 -4.38 8.75
CA ALA A 123 11.05 -5.30 7.94
C ALA A 123 9.53 -5.29 8.23
N GLN A 124 9.08 -4.63 9.31
CA GLN A 124 7.66 -4.46 9.63
C GLN A 124 7.13 -3.05 9.26
N VAL A 125 7.97 -2.19 8.71
CA VAL A 125 7.63 -0.86 8.24
C VAL A 125 7.78 -0.84 6.72
N ALA A 126 6.70 -0.55 6.01
CA ALA A 126 6.70 -0.50 4.55
C ALA A 126 6.46 0.91 4.03
N VAL A 127 6.81 1.14 2.78
CA VAL A 127 6.49 2.35 2.03
C VAL A 127 5.82 2.00 0.71
N GLY A 128 4.69 2.67 0.43
CA GLY A 128 4.02 2.67 -0.87
C GLY A 128 4.56 3.80 -1.74
N THR A 129 4.97 3.48 -2.95
CA THR A 129 5.55 4.43 -3.91
C THR A 129 5.03 4.14 -5.32
N ARG A 130 5.27 5.07 -6.24
CA ARG A 130 4.94 4.86 -7.66
C ARG A 130 3.45 4.55 -7.91
N PHE A 131 2.55 5.11 -7.08
CA PHE A 131 1.12 5.03 -7.33
C PHE A 131 0.76 5.81 -8.59
N ALA A 132 0.21 5.12 -9.58
CA ALA A 132 -0.23 5.72 -10.83
C ALA A 132 -1.48 4.99 -11.34
N VAL A 133 -2.48 5.75 -11.80
CA VAL A 133 -3.71 5.24 -12.40
C VAL A 133 -3.97 6.04 -13.66
N GLN A 134 -4.20 5.35 -14.79
CA GLN A 134 -4.51 5.95 -16.07
C GLN A 134 -5.77 6.84 -15.96
N ALA A 135 -5.79 8.01 -16.57
CA ALA A 135 -6.79 9.04 -16.35
C ALA A 135 -8.23 8.56 -16.54
N ASP A 136 -8.50 7.83 -17.62
CA ASP A 136 -9.81 7.29 -17.97
C ASP A 136 -10.20 6.03 -17.17
N GLN A 137 -9.28 5.49 -16.36
CA GLN A 137 -9.46 4.30 -15.53
C GLN A 137 -9.47 4.62 -14.02
N ARG A 138 -9.54 5.91 -13.64
CA ARG A 138 -9.60 6.35 -12.24
C ARG A 138 -10.98 6.07 -11.62
N SER A 139 -11.40 4.82 -11.73
CA SER A 139 -12.64 4.35 -11.15
C SER A 139 -12.38 3.68 -9.81
N LYS A 140 -13.38 3.77 -8.91
CA LYS A 140 -13.29 3.15 -7.57
C LYS A 140 -12.89 1.67 -7.63
N PRO A 141 -13.47 0.79 -8.46
CA PRO A 141 -13.12 -0.63 -8.48
C PRO A 141 -11.64 -0.91 -8.80
N VAL A 142 -11.00 -0.13 -9.68
CA VAL A 142 -9.60 -0.30 -10.05
C VAL A 142 -8.69 0.06 -8.88
N VAL A 143 -8.97 1.20 -8.22
CA VAL A 143 -8.17 1.66 -7.07
C VAL A 143 -8.42 0.76 -5.87
N ASP A 144 -9.68 0.39 -5.58
CA ASP A 144 -10.02 -0.53 -4.49
C ASP A 144 -9.23 -1.84 -4.63
N ARG A 145 -9.20 -2.43 -5.84
CA ARG A 145 -8.50 -3.69 -6.07
C ARG A 145 -7.00 -3.57 -5.84
N LEU A 146 -6.39 -2.46 -6.30
CA LEU A 146 -4.97 -2.22 -6.09
C LEU A 146 -4.64 -2.08 -4.60
N MET A 147 -5.46 -1.31 -3.85
CA MET A 147 -5.26 -1.07 -2.42
C MET A 147 -5.54 -2.31 -1.57
N GLU A 148 -6.53 -3.11 -1.93
CA GLU A 148 -6.78 -4.40 -1.28
C GLU A 148 -5.61 -5.37 -1.46
N GLU A 149 -5.04 -5.44 -2.66
CA GLU A 149 -3.89 -6.29 -2.91
C GLU A 149 -2.65 -5.82 -2.15
N ALA A 150 -2.44 -4.49 -2.07
CA ALA A 150 -1.40 -3.90 -1.23
C ALA A 150 -1.58 -4.25 0.25
N TYR A 151 -2.81 -4.22 0.75
CA TYR A 151 -3.14 -4.58 2.12
C TYR A 151 -2.88 -6.08 2.39
N ARG A 152 -3.27 -6.96 1.47
CA ARG A 152 -2.98 -8.41 1.56
C ARG A 152 -1.47 -8.67 1.59
N TRP A 153 -0.73 -8.00 0.69
CA TRP A 153 0.74 -8.07 0.70
C TRP A 153 1.31 -7.66 2.05
N ALA A 154 0.80 -6.57 2.63
CA ALA A 154 1.25 -6.09 3.94
C ALA A 154 0.97 -7.10 5.06
N GLN A 155 -0.20 -7.75 5.05
CA GLN A 155 -0.54 -8.82 6.00
C GLN A 155 0.39 -10.04 5.86
N GLU A 156 0.60 -10.53 4.63
CA GLU A 156 1.46 -11.66 4.30
C GLU A 156 2.92 -11.41 4.68
N SER A 157 3.42 -10.19 4.43
CA SER A 157 4.76 -9.72 4.78
C SER A 157 4.91 -9.31 6.24
N ARG A 158 3.85 -9.46 7.06
CA ARG A 158 3.83 -9.07 8.48
C ARG A 158 4.16 -7.59 8.72
N ILE A 159 3.84 -6.74 7.77
CA ILE A 159 3.98 -5.29 7.92
C ILE A 159 3.05 -4.80 9.04
N GLN A 160 3.53 -3.85 9.82
CA GLN A 160 2.76 -3.21 10.89
C GLN A 160 2.36 -1.78 10.53
N PHE A 161 3.25 -1.07 9.83
CA PHE A 161 3.03 0.29 9.35
C PHE A 161 3.27 0.36 7.85
N CYS A 162 2.32 0.95 7.13
CA CYS A 162 2.50 1.28 5.72
C CYS A 162 2.55 2.79 5.58
N LEU A 163 3.68 3.31 5.11
CA LEU A 163 3.94 4.74 4.95
C LEU A 163 3.73 5.14 3.49
N LEU A 164 3.28 6.36 3.25
CA LEU A 164 3.28 6.98 1.93
C LEU A 164 3.48 8.49 2.03
N ALA A 165 3.95 9.08 0.96
CA ALA A 165 3.93 10.53 0.77
C ALA A 165 3.16 10.85 -0.51
N CYS A 166 2.23 11.79 -0.43
CA CYS A 166 1.39 12.20 -1.55
C CYS A 166 1.22 13.70 -1.63
N GLU A 167 0.92 14.17 -2.83
CA GLU A 167 0.48 15.56 -3.05
C GLU A 167 -0.91 15.76 -2.43
N PRO A 168 -1.26 16.99 -1.95
CA PRO A 168 -2.50 17.26 -1.22
C PRO A 168 -3.78 16.80 -1.94
N PHE A 169 -3.83 16.85 -3.27
CA PHE A 169 -5.02 16.42 -4.03
C PHE A 169 -5.30 14.90 -3.96
N LEU A 170 -4.35 14.10 -3.46
CA LEU A 170 -4.53 12.67 -3.22
C LEU A 170 -4.88 12.34 -1.77
N HIS A 171 -4.97 13.36 -0.89
CA HIS A 171 -5.27 13.18 0.53
C HIS A 171 -6.52 12.32 0.72
N ASP A 172 -7.66 12.77 0.20
CA ASP A 172 -8.96 12.10 0.37
C ASP A 172 -8.97 10.66 -0.17
N VAL A 173 -8.18 10.42 -1.24
CA VAL A 173 -8.04 9.07 -1.78
C VAL A 173 -7.40 8.15 -0.74
N PHE A 174 -6.29 8.56 -0.13
CA PHE A 174 -5.59 7.70 0.82
C PHE A 174 -6.27 7.67 2.20
N GLU A 175 -6.88 8.77 2.63
CA GLU A 175 -7.71 8.81 3.85
C GLU A 175 -8.85 7.79 3.77
N HIS A 176 -9.53 7.68 2.63
CA HIS A 176 -10.57 6.67 2.40
C HIS A 176 -10.07 5.22 2.61
N TYR A 177 -8.79 4.95 2.40
CA TYR A 177 -8.18 3.63 2.70
C TYR A 177 -7.63 3.52 4.12
N GLY A 178 -7.81 4.53 4.98
CA GLY A 178 -7.40 4.51 6.38
C GLY A 178 -5.98 5.01 6.62
N PHE A 179 -5.37 5.69 5.65
CA PHE A 179 -4.15 6.45 5.89
C PHE A 179 -4.49 7.75 6.63
N ARG A 180 -3.59 8.16 7.52
CA ARG A 180 -3.71 9.41 8.29
C ARG A 180 -2.37 10.11 8.33
N GLU A 181 -2.38 11.43 8.36
CA GLU A 181 -1.16 12.22 8.52
C GLU A 181 -0.53 11.94 9.90
N TYR A 182 0.79 11.75 9.94
CA TYR A 182 1.51 11.53 11.20
C TYR A 182 2.73 12.46 11.37
N LEU A 183 3.10 13.17 10.32
CA LEU A 183 4.16 14.18 10.31
C LEU A 183 3.68 15.42 9.55
N PRO A 184 4.18 16.61 9.89
CA PRO A 184 3.93 17.81 9.09
C PRO A 184 4.32 17.58 7.62
N PRO A 185 3.69 18.25 6.65
CA PRO A 185 4.07 18.14 5.25
C PRO A 185 5.56 18.34 5.02
N ALA A 186 6.15 17.58 4.10
CA ALA A 186 7.51 17.79 3.65
C ALA A 186 7.50 18.68 2.40
N ILE A 187 8.37 19.69 2.36
CA ILE A 187 8.49 20.58 1.19
C ILE A 187 9.61 20.05 0.30
N LEU A 188 9.26 19.64 -0.91
CA LEU A 188 10.24 19.24 -1.92
C LEU A 188 10.91 20.45 -2.58
N PRO A 189 12.10 20.28 -3.20
CA PRO A 189 12.67 21.27 -4.08
C PRO A 189 11.66 21.68 -5.15
N GLY A 190 11.38 22.98 -5.28
CA GLY A 190 10.32 23.50 -6.17
C GLY A 190 9.03 23.88 -5.45
N GLY A 191 8.96 23.73 -4.10
CA GLY A 191 7.82 24.20 -3.29
C GLY A 191 6.58 23.28 -3.35
N VAL A 192 6.77 22.03 -3.71
CA VAL A 192 5.69 21.04 -3.68
C VAL A 192 5.59 20.43 -2.29
N ASP A 193 4.41 20.60 -1.66
CA ASP A 193 4.09 19.97 -0.39
C ASP A 193 3.78 18.48 -0.59
N LEU A 194 4.37 17.64 0.26
CA LEU A 194 4.04 16.22 0.36
C LEU A 194 3.48 15.91 1.74
N LEU A 195 2.24 15.50 1.80
CA LEU A 195 1.62 14.94 3.00
C LEU A 195 2.29 13.60 3.34
N ARG A 196 2.62 13.40 4.61
CA ARG A 196 3.27 12.17 5.10
C ARG A 196 2.27 11.38 5.92
N MET A 197 1.80 10.27 5.35
CA MET A 197 0.69 9.52 5.88
C MET A 197 1.12 8.10 6.31
N VAL A 198 0.40 7.54 7.28
CA VAL A 198 0.60 6.19 7.81
C VAL A 198 -0.72 5.43 7.86
N LEU A 199 -0.68 4.18 7.47
CA LEU A 199 -1.71 3.18 7.73
C LEU A 199 -1.16 2.17 8.73
N VAL A 200 -1.86 1.97 9.86
CA VAL A 200 -1.58 0.87 10.78
C VAL A 200 -2.36 -0.35 10.32
N ILE A 201 -1.64 -1.43 10.02
CA ILE A 201 -2.27 -2.67 9.55
C ILE A 201 -3.03 -3.32 10.70
N GLU A 202 -4.24 -3.84 10.42
CA GLU A 202 -5.19 -4.46 11.37
C GLU A 202 -5.82 -3.47 12.37
N ASP A 203 -5.79 -2.13 12.11
CA ASP A 203 -6.45 -1.13 12.96
C ASP A 203 -7.96 -1.10 12.71
N GLU A 204 -8.66 -2.13 13.20
CA GLU A 204 -10.10 -2.32 13.01
C GLU A 204 -10.94 -1.09 13.41
N PRO A 205 -10.79 -0.49 14.61
CA PRO A 205 -11.62 0.64 15.00
C PRO A 205 -11.49 1.82 14.04
N PHE A 206 -10.26 2.16 13.63
CA PHE A 206 -10.02 3.27 12.72
C PHE A 206 -10.52 3.00 11.31
N LEU A 207 -10.25 1.81 10.76
CA LEU A 207 -10.73 1.41 9.42
C LEU A 207 -12.26 1.33 9.36
N SER A 208 -12.91 0.95 10.46
CA SER A 208 -14.38 0.97 10.57
C SER A 208 -14.92 2.39 10.62
N GLU A 209 -14.30 3.26 11.42
CA GLU A 209 -14.73 4.65 11.63
C GLU A 209 -14.64 5.48 10.35
N CYS A 210 -13.56 5.36 9.58
CA CYS A 210 -13.41 6.03 8.29
C CYS A 210 -14.14 5.34 7.13
N GLY A 211 -14.85 4.23 7.40
CA GLY A 211 -15.59 3.49 6.36
C GLY A 211 -14.68 2.87 5.28
N SER A 212 -13.44 2.54 5.64
CA SER A 212 -12.45 2.00 4.70
C SER A 212 -12.90 0.66 4.11
N PRO A 213 -12.78 0.45 2.80
CA PRO A 213 -13.05 -0.85 2.19
C PRO A 213 -12.07 -1.94 2.68
N LEU A 214 -10.92 -1.55 3.26
CA LEU A 214 -9.94 -2.47 3.82
C LEU A 214 -10.40 -3.10 5.13
N HIS A 215 -11.38 -2.50 5.83
CA HIS A 215 -11.95 -3.04 7.07
C HIS A 215 -12.35 -4.52 6.94
N ARG A 216 -12.93 -4.90 5.81
CA ARG A 216 -13.36 -6.29 5.54
C ARG A 216 -12.21 -7.31 5.40
N LEU A 217 -10.96 -6.83 5.27
CA LEU A 217 -9.77 -7.67 5.14
C LEU A 217 -9.07 -7.93 6.46
N ILE A 218 -9.52 -7.33 7.55
CA ILE A 218 -8.96 -7.49 8.89
C ILE A 218 -9.03 -8.95 9.33
N ARG A 219 -7.93 -9.44 9.92
CA ARG A 219 -7.78 -10.82 10.37
C ARG A 219 -7.47 -10.92 11.85
N ASP A 220 -6.67 -9.99 12.39
CA ASP A 220 -6.18 -9.99 13.76
C ASP A 220 -6.09 -8.56 14.32
N PRO A 221 -7.21 -7.98 14.80
CA PRO A 221 -7.24 -6.62 15.34
C PRO A 221 -6.29 -6.39 16.52
N ALA A 222 -6.02 -7.45 17.32
CA ALA A 222 -5.14 -7.34 18.49
C ALA A 222 -3.71 -6.95 18.10
N ARG A 223 -3.28 -7.30 16.89
CA ARG A 223 -1.97 -6.98 16.35
C ARG A 223 -1.72 -5.48 16.19
N ALA A 224 -2.77 -4.67 15.97
CA ALA A 224 -2.64 -3.22 15.81
C ALA A 224 -2.43 -2.48 17.14
N LEU A 225 -2.82 -3.03 18.28
CA LEU A 225 -2.83 -2.31 19.55
C LEU A 225 -1.47 -1.73 19.96
N PRO A 226 -0.35 -2.50 19.94
CA PRO A 226 0.97 -1.94 20.29
C PRO A 226 1.42 -0.85 19.32
N ALA A 227 1.12 -1.01 18.03
CA ALA A 227 1.50 -0.07 16.98
C ALA A 227 0.77 1.28 17.12
N LYS A 228 -0.54 1.26 17.37
CA LYS A 228 -1.34 2.45 17.64
C LYS A 228 -0.82 3.20 18.84
N ALA A 229 -0.67 2.51 19.97
CA ALA A 229 -0.17 3.10 21.21
C ALA A 229 1.23 3.72 21.06
N TRP A 230 2.09 3.07 20.27
CA TRP A 230 3.41 3.61 19.98
C TRP A 230 3.33 4.83 19.05
N LEU A 231 2.55 4.77 17.98
CA LEU A 231 2.40 5.84 17.00
C LEU A 231 1.90 7.14 17.68
N THR A 232 0.85 7.04 18.52
CA THR A 232 0.30 8.16 19.27
C THR A 232 1.34 8.79 20.22
N ARG A 233 2.16 7.97 20.89
CA ARG A 233 3.21 8.49 21.79
C ARG A 233 4.39 9.11 21.06
N SER A 234 4.74 8.60 19.88
CA SER A 234 5.94 9.01 19.16
C SER A 234 5.74 10.21 18.26
N PHE A 235 4.52 10.38 17.76
CA PHE A 235 4.15 11.46 16.84
C PHE A 235 2.87 12.12 17.37
N ASN A 236 2.99 13.21 18.11
CA ASN A 236 1.87 13.92 18.77
C ASN A 236 0.73 14.41 17.82
N ALA A 237 0.73 14.02 16.58
CA ALA A 237 -0.15 14.52 15.52
C ALA A 237 -1.46 13.72 15.36
N LEU A 238 -1.74 12.75 16.24
CA LEU A 238 -2.88 11.84 16.11
C LEU A 238 -3.91 11.98 17.26
N SER A 239 -3.99 13.16 17.86
CA SER A 239 -5.06 13.50 18.82
C SER A 239 -6.17 14.26 18.16
#